data_9c8c2e0e05677d342cf671bcb48dc507
#
_entry.id   9c8c2e0e05677d342cf671bcb48dc507
#
_cell.length_a   1.000
_cell.length_b   1.000
_cell.length_c   1.000
_cell.angle_alpha   90.00
_cell.angle_beta   90.00
_cell.angle_gamma   90.00
#
_symmetry.space_group_name_H-M   'P 1'
#
loop_
_entity.id
_entity.type
_entity.pdbx_description
1 polymer ?
#
loop_
_entity_poly.entity_id
_entity_poly.type
_entity_poly.pdbx_seq_one_letter_code
_entity_poly.pdbx_strand_id
1 'polypeptide(L)'
;MKIFASLLFACLSYNTLAQSAADYAIQLTATTQVSPPSITIKWKKVTIGTPTYYVYRKTLTAPNWGSGLATITTGDTTYTDNTVVADSAYEYYVSAGGTGLSPMPSGFIFAGVKAAPIHNRGTLVMVVDTAFTDSCATELASLMKDINGDGWQVVRHDIPRTAPDTVVKAAIRADYNSIPDVKAVLLVGHIAVPYSGEINPDAHGDHLGAWPCDGYYGSMTGVWTDVAIDNVSSANPANRNAPGDGKWDQSDFPAPVNLQVSRIDRWNMPAFGATEATMMRRYLRKAHTYEMDSLPMRHRAIVSDNFGAFSGEAFAANAWRNFTPLVGRDSIKSLSLIPSLADSSFQWIYGCGGGSYTSAGGIGTTTDFATAGAVHG
;
A
#
# COMPACT_ATOMS: atom_id res chain seq x y z
N MET A 1 66.36 -29.56 16.28
CA MET A 1 65.20 -30.24 15.78
C MET A 1 63.98 -29.56 16.37
N LYS A 2 63.39 -28.62 15.67
CA LYS A 2 62.22 -27.82 16.12
C LYS A 2 60.99 -28.42 15.49
N ILE A 3 60.07 -28.96 16.32
CA ILE A 3 58.79 -29.53 15.89
C ILE A 3 57.81 -28.37 15.77
N PHE A 4 57.31 -28.08 14.58
CA PHE A 4 56.20 -27.16 14.32
C PHE A 4 54.89 -27.95 14.48
N ALA A 5 54.10 -27.61 15.47
CA ALA A 5 52.74 -28.11 15.63
C ALA A 5 51.81 -27.20 14.83
N SER A 6 51.25 -27.68 13.70
CA SER A 6 50.23 -27.00 12.95
C SER A 6 48.86 -27.23 13.63
N LEU A 7 48.31 -26.15 14.17
CA LEU A 7 46.93 -26.13 14.69
C LEU A 7 45.99 -26.00 13.46
N LEU A 8 45.25 -27.06 13.14
CA LEU A 8 44.18 -27.05 12.15
C LEU A 8 42.93 -26.44 12.77
N PHE A 9 42.64 -25.20 12.46
CA PHE A 9 41.38 -24.56 12.82
C PHE A 9 40.28 -25.08 11.86
N ALA A 10 39.44 -26.01 12.33
CA ALA A 10 38.21 -26.37 11.61
C ALA A 10 37.20 -25.24 11.79
N CYS A 11 37.05 -24.39 10.76
CA CYS A 11 35.92 -23.50 10.64
C CYS A 11 34.64 -24.33 10.43
N LEU A 12 33.91 -24.58 11.51
CA LEU A 12 32.51 -25.00 11.43
C LEU A 12 31.72 -23.80 10.88
N SER A 13 31.47 -23.78 9.57
CA SER A 13 30.50 -22.90 8.96
C SER A 13 29.11 -23.32 9.42
N TYR A 14 28.61 -22.65 10.47
CA TYR A 14 27.19 -22.67 10.77
C TYR A 14 26.51 -21.97 9.59
N ASN A 15 25.81 -22.72 8.77
CA ASN A 15 24.83 -22.17 7.84
C ASN A 15 23.67 -21.64 8.70
N THR A 16 23.80 -20.44 9.22
CA THR A 16 22.65 -19.69 9.69
C THR A 16 21.83 -19.37 8.44
N LEU A 17 20.73 -20.10 8.26
CA LEU A 17 19.73 -19.69 7.27
C LEU A 17 19.36 -18.24 7.61
N ALA A 18 19.69 -17.33 6.71
CA ALA A 18 19.33 -15.93 6.88
C ALA A 18 17.80 -15.86 6.95
N GLN A 19 17.28 -15.36 8.07
CA GLN A 19 15.86 -15.12 8.24
C GLN A 19 15.43 -14.02 7.27
N SER A 20 14.27 -14.18 6.68
CA SER A 20 13.69 -13.21 5.73
C SER A 20 12.38 -12.63 6.28
N ALA A 21 11.92 -11.52 5.72
CA ALA A 21 10.61 -10.95 6.06
C ALA A 21 9.46 -11.96 5.86
N ALA A 22 9.61 -12.91 4.92
CA ALA A 22 8.63 -13.96 4.68
C ALA A 22 8.48 -14.92 5.87
N ASP A 23 9.54 -15.15 6.66
CA ASP A 23 9.49 -16.03 7.83
C ASP A 23 8.65 -15.43 8.97
N TYR A 24 8.52 -14.10 9.00
CA TYR A 24 7.72 -13.35 9.96
C TYR A 24 6.32 -12.97 9.43
N ALA A 25 6.01 -13.33 8.19
CA ALA A 25 4.69 -13.14 7.60
C ALA A 25 3.89 -14.45 7.63
N ILE A 26 2.85 -14.51 8.49
CA ILE A 26 1.90 -15.62 8.43
C ILE A 26 1.02 -15.43 7.19
N GLN A 27 1.30 -16.21 6.15
CA GLN A 27 0.65 -16.13 4.84
C GLN A 27 -0.66 -16.91 4.88
N LEU A 28 -1.77 -16.22 5.15
CA LEU A 28 -3.10 -16.79 5.33
C LEU A 28 -3.81 -17.03 3.99
N THR A 29 -4.54 -18.12 3.93
CA THR A 29 -5.56 -18.40 2.91
C THR A 29 -6.86 -18.77 3.61
N ALA A 30 -8.01 -18.56 2.94
CA ALA A 30 -9.31 -18.91 3.48
C ALA A 30 -10.14 -19.67 2.46
N THR A 31 -10.96 -20.60 2.95
CA THR A 31 -12.04 -21.25 2.20
C THR A 31 -13.33 -21.12 2.97
N THR A 32 -14.46 -20.98 2.28
CA THR A 32 -15.76 -20.78 2.90
C THR A 32 -16.71 -21.90 2.55
N GLN A 33 -17.59 -22.26 3.48
CA GLN A 33 -18.70 -23.19 3.28
C GLN A 33 -20.00 -22.46 3.60
N VAL A 34 -21.01 -22.70 2.78
CA VAL A 34 -22.30 -22.01 2.90
C VAL A 34 -23.24 -22.70 3.89
N SER A 35 -23.26 -24.04 3.90
CA SER A 35 -24.19 -24.81 4.72
C SER A 35 -23.52 -26.08 5.29
N PRO A 36 -23.41 -26.20 6.63
CA PRO A 36 -23.54 -25.11 7.59
C PRO A 36 -22.49 -24.02 7.37
N PRO A 37 -22.75 -22.74 7.70
CA PRO A 37 -21.79 -21.67 7.46
C PRO A 37 -20.49 -21.90 8.22
N SER A 38 -19.36 -21.84 7.52
CA SER A 38 -18.04 -21.91 8.14
C SER A 38 -16.97 -21.20 7.31
N ILE A 39 -15.90 -20.76 7.95
CA ILE A 39 -14.69 -20.22 7.32
C ILE A 39 -13.50 -21.01 7.85
N THR A 40 -12.76 -21.62 6.94
CA THR A 40 -11.51 -22.31 7.28
C THR A 40 -10.33 -21.48 6.81
N ILE A 41 -9.53 -20.99 7.76
CA ILE A 41 -8.26 -20.31 7.49
C ILE A 41 -7.10 -21.31 7.59
N LYS A 42 -6.13 -21.17 6.67
CA LYS A 42 -4.94 -22.01 6.58
C LYS A 42 -3.70 -21.15 6.41
N TRP A 43 -2.59 -21.62 6.95
CA TRP A 43 -1.31 -20.94 6.80
C TRP A 43 -0.15 -21.93 6.69
N LYS A 44 1.01 -21.45 6.28
CA LYS A 44 2.25 -22.24 6.32
C LYS A 44 2.80 -22.21 7.75
N LYS A 45 3.29 -23.35 8.23
CA LYS A 45 3.95 -23.43 9.53
C LYS A 45 5.15 -22.46 9.57
N VAL A 46 5.22 -21.68 10.64
CA VAL A 46 6.39 -20.87 10.96
C VAL A 46 7.55 -21.82 11.27
N THR A 47 8.68 -21.66 10.58
CA THR A 47 9.83 -22.56 10.67
C THR A 47 10.88 -22.13 11.68
N ILE A 48 10.74 -20.91 12.22
CA ILE A 48 11.60 -20.35 13.26
C ILE A 48 10.94 -20.57 14.64
N GLY A 49 11.74 -20.86 15.66
CA GLY A 49 11.27 -21.06 17.03
C GLY A 49 10.28 -22.21 17.22
N THR A 50 9.53 -22.13 18.29
CA THR A 50 8.45 -23.08 18.63
C THR A 50 7.12 -22.32 18.71
N PRO A 51 6.35 -22.28 17.61
CA PRO A 51 5.17 -21.44 17.52
C PRO A 51 3.97 -22.00 18.30
N THR A 52 3.30 -21.12 19.03
CA THR A 52 1.91 -21.25 19.46
C THR A 52 1.11 -20.22 18.69
N TYR A 53 0.08 -20.64 17.97
CA TYR A 53 -0.72 -19.73 17.17
C TYR A 53 -1.95 -19.23 17.95
N TYR A 54 -2.23 -17.93 17.82
CA TYR A 54 -3.39 -17.26 18.38
C TYR A 54 -4.25 -16.75 17.23
N VAL A 55 -5.52 -17.14 17.20
CA VAL A 55 -6.47 -16.78 16.16
C VAL A 55 -7.49 -15.81 16.71
N TYR A 56 -7.69 -14.70 16.03
CA TYR A 56 -8.66 -13.66 16.37
C TYR A 56 -9.58 -13.39 15.18
N ARG A 57 -10.79 -12.90 15.48
CA ARG A 57 -11.75 -12.44 14.47
C ARG A 57 -12.41 -11.16 14.94
N LYS A 58 -12.72 -10.28 13.99
CA LYS A 58 -13.62 -9.14 14.21
C LYS A 58 -14.55 -8.94 13.02
N THR A 59 -15.63 -8.21 13.21
CA THR A 59 -16.44 -7.66 12.12
C THR A 59 -15.73 -6.46 11.51
N LEU A 60 -16.10 -6.07 10.30
CA LEU A 60 -15.47 -4.94 9.59
C LEU A 60 -15.57 -3.62 10.35
N THR A 61 -16.64 -3.44 11.11
CA THR A 61 -16.90 -2.20 11.87
C THR A 61 -16.33 -2.21 13.28
N ALA A 62 -15.84 -3.35 13.77
CA ALA A 62 -15.28 -3.44 15.11
C ALA A 62 -13.88 -2.78 15.14
N PRO A 63 -13.61 -1.86 16.09
CA PRO A 63 -12.33 -1.17 16.15
C PRO A 63 -11.18 -2.06 16.67
N ASN A 64 -11.52 -3.11 17.43
CA ASN A 64 -10.54 -3.96 18.10
C ASN A 64 -10.80 -5.46 17.81
N TRP A 65 -9.77 -6.29 17.97
CA TRP A 65 -9.83 -7.73 17.74
C TRP A 65 -10.62 -8.49 18.80
N GLY A 66 -10.87 -7.93 19.96
CA GLY A 66 -11.54 -8.60 21.05
C GLY A 66 -10.76 -9.77 21.65
N SER A 67 -11.46 -10.74 22.22
CA SER A 67 -10.86 -11.98 22.74
C SER A 67 -10.53 -12.95 21.62
N GLY A 68 -9.46 -13.75 21.81
CA GLY A 68 -9.05 -14.76 20.83
C GLY A 68 -10.11 -15.85 20.64
N LEU A 69 -10.24 -16.33 19.40
CA LEU A 69 -11.09 -17.48 19.06
C LEU A 69 -10.44 -18.81 19.42
N ALA A 70 -9.12 -18.93 19.22
CA ALA A 70 -8.39 -20.17 19.47
C ALA A 70 -6.94 -19.92 19.80
N THR A 71 -6.37 -20.85 20.59
CA THR A 71 -4.93 -21.04 20.82
C THR A 71 -4.55 -22.42 20.33
N ILE A 72 -3.59 -22.51 19.41
CA ILE A 72 -3.20 -23.75 18.75
C ILE A 72 -1.75 -24.06 19.09
N THR A 73 -1.54 -25.10 19.91
CA THR A 73 -0.21 -25.53 20.40
C THR A 73 0.33 -26.79 19.72
N THR A 74 -0.51 -27.46 18.92
CA THR A 74 -0.19 -28.76 18.30
C THR A 74 0.65 -28.66 17.03
N GLY A 75 0.95 -27.45 16.59
CA GLY A 75 1.65 -27.21 15.32
C GLY A 75 0.75 -27.29 14.09
N ASP A 76 -0.57 -27.42 14.29
CA ASP A 76 -1.55 -27.32 13.23
C ASP A 76 -1.52 -25.92 12.61
N THR A 77 -1.79 -25.86 11.33
CA THR A 77 -1.75 -24.63 10.53
C THR A 77 -3.11 -24.36 9.85
N THR A 78 -4.17 -24.77 10.54
CA THR A 78 -5.55 -24.59 10.08
C THR A 78 -6.46 -24.31 11.28
N TYR A 79 -7.48 -23.50 11.05
CA TYR A 79 -8.56 -23.25 11.99
C TYR A 79 -9.87 -23.10 11.24
N THR A 80 -10.93 -23.80 11.69
CA THR A 80 -12.26 -23.65 11.10
C THR A 80 -13.17 -22.94 12.09
N ASP A 81 -13.68 -21.79 11.67
CA ASP A 81 -14.67 -21.03 12.42
C ASP A 81 -16.07 -21.42 11.97
N ASN A 82 -16.77 -22.14 12.84
CA ASN A 82 -18.16 -22.57 12.65
C ASN A 82 -19.17 -21.60 13.30
N THR A 83 -18.69 -20.46 13.83
CA THR A 83 -19.56 -19.48 14.50
C THR A 83 -19.90 -18.27 13.62
N VAL A 84 -19.49 -18.34 12.35
CA VAL A 84 -19.83 -17.35 11.34
C VAL A 84 -21.27 -17.50 10.87
N VAL A 85 -21.84 -16.41 10.37
CA VAL A 85 -23.17 -16.43 9.75
C VAL A 85 -23.08 -16.16 8.26
N ALA A 86 -24.05 -16.67 7.51
CA ALA A 86 -24.18 -16.35 6.10
C ALA A 86 -24.44 -14.84 5.90
N ASP A 87 -24.17 -14.36 4.69
CA ASP A 87 -24.32 -12.96 4.28
C ASP A 87 -23.45 -11.98 5.09
N SER A 88 -22.38 -12.50 5.69
CA SER A 88 -21.47 -11.73 6.55
C SER A 88 -20.01 -11.95 6.20
N ALA A 89 -19.22 -10.92 6.45
CA ALA A 89 -17.77 -10.94 6.24
C ALA A 89 -17.01 -10.52 7.51
N TYR A 90 -15.82 -11.05 7.66
CA TYR A 90 -15.00 -10.91 8.86
C TYR A 90 -13.54 -10.69 8.50
N GLU A 91 -12.82 -10.00 9.38
CA GLU A 91 -11.38 -9.98 9.38
C GLU A 91 -10.84 -11.00 10.38
N TYR A 92 -9.81 -11.74 9.97
CA TYR A 92 -9.08 -12.65 10.83
C TYR A 92 -7.64 -12.18 11.00
N TYR A 93 -7.14 -12.34 12.20
CA TYR A 93 -5.75 -12.10 12.57
C TYR A 93 -5.17 -13.38 13.18
N VAL A 94 -4.02 -13.82 12.71
CA VAL A 94 -3.27 -14.94 13.29
C VAL A 94 -1.89 -14.43 13.66
N SER A 95 -1.47 -14.70 14.89
CA SER A 95 -0.12 -14.43 15.34
C SER A 95 0.53 -15.71 15.89
N ALA A 96 1.87 -15.78 15.86
CA ALA A 96 2.64 -16.89 16.39
C ALA A 96 3.57 -16.37 17.50
N GLY A 97 3.25 -16.72 18.75
CA GLY A 97 4.11 -16.46 19.91
C GLY A 97 4.90 -17.69 20.31
N GLY A 98 5.99 -17.51 21.06
CA GLY A 98 6.80 -18.61 21.60
C GLY A 98 8.29 -18.29 21.64
N THR A 99 9.08 -19.27 22.09
CA THR A 99 10.53 -19.11 22.22
C THR A 99 11.19 -18.95 20.84
N GLY A 100 12.05 -17.94 20.72
CA GLY A 100 12.78 -17.64 19.47
C GLY A 100 11.96 -16.89 18.43
N LEU A 101 10.75 -16.40 18.78
CA LEU A 101 9.85 -15.64 17.91
C LEU A 101 9.81 -14.17 18.33
N SER A 102 10.85 -13.43 18.02
CA SER A 102 10.91 -11.98 18.20
C SER A 102 11.54 -11.35 16.95
N PRO A 103 10.81 -10.48 16.24
CA PRO A 103 9.41 -10.08 16.44
C PRO A 103 8.41 -11.22 16.22
N MET A 104 7.19 -11.05 16.72
CA MET A 104 6.13 -12.06 16.62
C MET A 104 5.59 -12.13 15.19
N PRO A 105 5.69 -13.29 14.51
CA PRO A 105 5.08 -13.47 13.19
C PRO A 105 3.56 -13.26 13.23
N SER A 106 3.02 -12.62 12.21
CA SER A 106 1.59 -12.34 12.14
C SER A 106 1.06 -12.30 10.70
N GLY A 107 -0.26 -12.46 10.56
CA GLY A 107 -0.94 -12.36 9.29
C GLY A 107 -2.41 -11.99 9.45
N PHE A 108 -2.99 -11.42 8.38
CA PHE A 108 -4.36 -10.95 8.35
C PHE A 108 -5.03 -11.44 7.08
N ILE A 109 -6.33 -11.75 7.15
CA ILE A 109 -7.14 -12.07 5.98
C ILE A 109 -8.58 -11.65 6.20
N PHE A 110 -9.20 -11.15 5.12
CA PHE A 110 -10.62 -10.92 5.04
C PHE A 110 -11.30 -12.15 4.40
N ALA A 111 -12.41 -12.62 4.98
CA ALA A 111 -13.19 -13.71 4.41
C ALA A 111 -14.67 -13.58 4.78
N GLY A 112 -15.56 -13.98 3.87
CA GLY A 112 -16.99 -13.91 4.07
C GLY A 112 -17.73 -15.12 3.50
N VAL A 113 -18.87 -15.45 4.11
CA VAL A 113 -19.79 -16.50 3.65
C VAL A 113 -20.96 -15.84 2.96
N LYS A 114 -21.09 -15.99 1.64
CA LYS A 114 -22.12 -15.31 0.83
C LYS A 114 -22.21 -13.81 1.09
N ALA A 115 -21.11 -13.16 1.44
CA ALA A 115 -21.10 -11.70 1.59
C ALA A 115 -21.64 -11.07 0.29
N ALA A 116 -22.64 -10.21 0.44
CA ALA A 116 -23.28 -9.59 -0.73
C ALA A 116 -22.26 -8.84 -1.58
N PRO A 117 -22.31 -8.96 -2.91
CA PRO A 117 -21.49 -8.12 -3.78
C PRO A 117 -21.81 -6.65 -3.53
N ILE A 118 -20.80 -5.82 -3.48
CA ILE A 118 -20.97 -4.36 -3.33
C ILE A 118 -21.28 -3.80 -4.73
N HIS A 119 -22.57 -3.64 -5.05
CA HIS A 119 -23.01 -3.04 -6.33
C HIS A 119 -23.01 -1.50 -6.30
N ASN A 120 -23.06 -0.90 -5.11
CA ASN A 120 -22.94 0.53 -4.91
C ASN A 120 -21.85 0.79 -3.88
N ARG A 121 -20.76 1.40 -4.34
CA ARG A 121 -19.62 1.74 -3.48
C ARG A 121 -19.73 3.12 -2.86
N GLY A 122 -20.68 3.92 -3.31
CA GLY A 122 -20.86 5.31 -2.91
C GLY A 122 -20.36 6.30 -3.99
N THR A 123 -20.11 7.53 -3.59
CA THR A 123 -19.65 8.61 -4.47
C THR A 123 -18.14 8.80 -4.38
N LEU A 124 -17.50 8.91 -5.54
CA LEU A 124 -16.11 9.28 -5.72
C LEU A 124 -16.04 10.70 -6.32
N VAL A 125 -15.36 11.60 -5.62
CA VAL A 125 -15.06 12.94 -6.12
C VAL A 125 -13.77 12.88 -6.94
N MET A 126 -13.87 13.14 -8.26
CA MET A 126 -12.73 13.17 -9.16
C MET A 126 -12.33 14.61 -9.45
N VAL A 127 -11.14 15.00 -9.05
CA VAL A 127 -10.56 16.32 -9.32
C VAL A 127 -9.55 16.18 -10.44
N VAL A 128 -9.81 16.85 -11.56
CA VAL A 128 -8.98 16.78 -12.77
C VAL A 128 -8.25 18.10 -12.97
N ASP A 129 -6.94 18.02 -13.16
CA ASP A 129 -6.14 19.17 -13.59
C ASP A 129 -6.58 19.62 -15.01
N THR A 130 -6.94 20.90 -15.13
CA THR A 130 -7.43 21.48 -16.39
C THR A 130 -6.47 21.32 -17.57
N ALA A 131 -5.18 21.07 -17.33
CA ALA A 131 -4.21 20.75 -18.38
C ALA A 131 -4.56 19.46 -19.17
N PHE A 132 -5.42 18.60 -18.60
CA PHE A 132 -5.83 17.33 -19.22
C PHE A 132 -7.25 17.31 -19.76
N THR A 133 -8.07 18.31 -19.48
CA THR A 133 -9.51 18.32 -19.88
C THR A 133 -9.70 18.08 -21.36
N ASP A 134 -8.92 18.74 -22.20
CA ASP A 134 -8.98 18.58 -23.65
C ASP A 134 -7.99 17.53 -24.16
N SER A 135 -6.76 17.55 -23.66
CA SER A 135 -5.69 16.68 -24.15
C SER A 135 -5.89 15.19 -23.85
N CYS A 136 -6.72 14.85 -22.85
CA CYS A 136 -7.05 13.49 -22.43
C CYS A 136 -8.57 13.25 -22.32
N ALA A 137 -9.39 14.03 -23.04
CA ALA A 137 -10.86 14.00 -22.91
C ALA A 137 -11.45 12.58 -23.07
N THR A 138 -11.01 11.85 -24.08
CA THR A 138 -11.47 10.49 -24.37
C THR A 138 -11.10 9.51 -23.24
N GLU A 139 -9.86 9.55 -22.79
CA GLU A 139 -9.36 8.65 -21.74
C GLU A 139 -9.99 8.97 -20.38
N LEU A 140 -10.24 10.24 -20.09
CA LEU A 140 -10.97 10.64 -18.88
C LEU A 140 -12.44 10.17 -18.92
N ALA A 141 -13.08 10.23 -20.09
CA ALA A 141 -14.44 9.71 -20.24
C ALA A 141 -14.47 8.17 -20.06
N SER A 142 -13.47 7.45 -20.57
CA SER A 142 -13.33 6.01 -20.34
C SER A 142 -13.10 5.69 -18.87
N LEU A 143 -12.19 6.40 -18.19
CA LEU A 143 -11.94 6.25 -16.76
C LEU A 143 -13.22 6.43 -15.93
N MET A 144 -14.02 7.45 -16.23
CA MET A 144 -15.30 7.66 -15.53
C MET A 144 -16.27 6.51 -15.75
N LYS A 145 -16.31 5.92 -16.96
CA LYS A 145 -17.16 4.75 -17.23
C LYS A 145 -16.68 3.52 -16.46
N ASP A 146 -15.39 3.29 -16.42
CA ASP A 146 -14.78 2.15 -15.70
C ASP A 146 -15.08 2.26 -14.20
N ILE A 147 -14.86 3.43 -13.61
CA ILE A 147 -15.17 3.71 -12.21
C ILE A 147 -16.67 3.53 -11.92
N ASN A 148 -17.55 4.00 -12.82
CA ASN A 148 -19.00 3.76 -12.68
C ASN A 148 -19.34 2.27 -12.81
N GLY A 149 -18.68 1.54 -13.69
CA GLY A 149 -18.82 0.09 -13.86
C GLY A 149 -18.47 -0.67 -12.59
N ASP A 150 -17.50 -0.17 -11.81
CA ASP A 150 -17.09 -0.69 -10.50
C ASP A 150 -18.08 -0.37 -9.37
N GLY A 151 -19.16 0.36 -9.65
CA GLY A 151 -20.21 0.68 -8.67
C GLY A 151 -20.03 2.01 -7.96
N TRP A 152 -19.16 2.89 -8.42
CA TRP A 152 -19.03 4.26 -7.91
C TRP A 152 -19.91 5.23 -8.69
N GLN A 153 -20.47 6.23 -8.01
CA GLN A 153 -20.97 7.45 -8.66
C GLN A 153 -19.81 8.45 -8.73
N VAL A 154 -19.54 9.03 -9.91
CA VAL A 154 -18.45 9.98 -10.10
C VAL A 154 -18.99 11.39 -10.17
N VAL A 155 -18.48 12.26 -9.28
CA VAL A 155 -18.64 13.72 -9.35
C VAL A 155 -17.32 14.30 -9.79
N ARG A 156 -17.27 15.09 -10.87
CA ARG A 156 -16.02 15.62 -11.42
C ARG A 156 -15.93 17.13 -11.25
N HIS A 157 -14.75 17.58 -10.83
CA HIS A 157 -14.33 18.98 -10.80
C HIS A 157 -13.08 19.16 -11.65
N ASP A 158 -13.08 20.13 -12.55
CA ASP A 158 -11.91 20.53 -13.32
C ASP A 158 -11.28 21.75 -12.63
N ILE A 159 -10.11 21.57 -12.04
CA ILE A 159 -9.41 22.58 -11.23
C ILE A 159 -8.01 22.80 -11.79
N PRO A 160 -7.58 24.03 -12.04
CA PRO A 160 -6.24 24.29 -12.55
C PRO A 160 -5.17 23.92 -11.49
N ARG A 161 -4.03 23.40 -11.95
CA ARG A 161 -2.89 23.03 -11.10
C ARG A 161 -2.31 24.20 -10.29
N THR A 162 -2.62 25.43 -10.69
CA THR A 162 -2.22 26.64 -9.97
C THR A 162 -3.15 27.02 -8.82
N ALA A 163 -4.30 26.34 -8.71
CA ALA A 163 -5.20 26.58 -7.58
C ALA A 163 -4.56 26.03 -6.28
N PRO A 164 -4.63 26.77 -5.18
CA PRO A 164 -4.13 26.31 -3.90
C PRO A 164 -4.94 25.09 -3.41
N ASP A 165 -4.32 24.27 -2.56
CA ASP A 165 -4.92 23.08 -1.96
C ASP A 165 -6.23 23.37 -1.20
N THR A 166 -6.34 24.56 -0.59
CA THR A 166 -7.55 25.04 0.10
C THR A 166 -8.76 25.13 -0.84
N VAL A 167 -8.56 25.54 -2.11
CA VAL A 167 -9.63 25.59 -3.13
C VAL A 167 -10.08 24.18 -3.50
N VAL A 168 -9.14 23.27 -3.70
CA VAL A 168 -9.43 21.86 -3.98
C VAL A 168 -10.19 21.23 -2.81
N LYS A 169 -9.70 21.46 -1.59
CA LYS A 169 -10.33 21.00 -0.35
C LYS A 169 -11.76 21.52 -0.20
N ALA A 170 -11.98 22.79 -0.52
CA ALA A 170 -13.31 23.41 -0.40
C ALA A 170 -14.32 22.73 -1.35
N ALA A 171 -13.91 22.41 -2.59
CA ALA A 171 -14.76 21.69 -3.54
C ALA A 171 -15.11 20.28 -3.03
N ILE A 172 -14.12 19.51 -2.58
CA ILE A 172 -14.35 18.16 -2.02
C ILE A 172 -15.27 18.22 -0.79
N ARG A 173 -15.06 19.18 0.10
CA ARG A 173 -15.87 19.35 1.31
C ARG A 173 -17.30 19.77 0.99
N ALA A 174 -17.51 20.57 -0.05
CA ALA A 174 -18.86 20.93 -0.50
C ALA A 174 -19.64 19.69 -0.95
N ASP A 175 -19.02 18.82 -1.73
CA ASP A 175 -19.62 17.55 -2.14
C ASP A 175 -19.88 16.63 -0.94
N TYR A 176 -18.90 16.47 -0.07
CA TYR A 176 -19.03 15.65 1.14
C TYR A 176 -20.22 16.07 2.01
N ASN A 177 -20.50 17.37 2.09
CA ASN A 177 -21.59 17.92 2.91
C ASN A 177 -22.96 17.84 2.20
N SER A 178 -22.99 17.79 0.87
CA SER A 178 -24.24 17.91 0.10
C SER A 178 -24.66 16.59 -0.59
N ILE A 179 -23.72 15.70 -0.86
CA ILE A 179 -23.98 14.44 -1.56
C ILE A 179 -23.88 13.29 -0.55
N PRO A 180 -24.92 12.45 -0.45
CA PRO A 180 -24.86 11.26 0.41
C PRO A 180 -23.75 10.30 -0.02
N ASP A 181 -23.10 9.69 0.96
CA ASP A 181 -22.21 8.55 0.76
C ASP A 181 -20.94 8.84 -0.08
N VAL A 182 -20.39 10.06 0.03
CA VAL A 182 -19.05 10.37 -0.50
C VAL A 182 -18.01 9.62 0.31
N LYS A 183 -17.19 8.78 -0.36
CA LYS A 183 -16.22 7.89 0.30
C LYS A 183 -14.80 8.01 -0.24
N ALA A 184 -14.63 8.51 -1.45
CA ALA A 184 -13.32 8.54 -2.10
C ALA A 184 -13.07 9.83 -2.88
N VAL A 185 -11.79 10.16 -3.02
CA VAL A 185 -11.27 11.25 -3.86
C VAL A 185 -10.23 10.67 -4.80
N LEU A 186 -10.33 11.00 -6.07
CA LEU A 186 -9.32 10.71 -7.09
C LEU A 186 -8.79 12.02 -7.68
N LEU A 187 -7.51 12.29 -7.45
CA LEU A 187 -6.81 13.44 -8.00
C LEU A 187 -6.13 13.02 -9.31
N VAL A 188 -6.45 13.66 -10.42
CA VAL A 188 -5.91 13.35 -11.75
C VAL A 188 -5.13 14.53 -12.28
N GLY A 189 -3.84 14.36 -12.46
CA GLY A 189 -2.90 15.39 -12.84
C GLY A 189 -2.21 16.04 -11.65
N HIS A 190 -1.51 17.15 -11.91
CA HIS A 190 -0.70 17.85 -10.91
C HIS A 190 -1.57 18.80 -10.05
N ILE A 191 -2.56 18.23 -9.39
CA ILE A 191 -3.35 18.93 -8.38
C ILE A 191 -2.45 19.28 -7.20
N ALA A 192 -2.63 20.45 -6.62
CA ALA A 192 -1.81 20.94 -5.51
C ALA A 192 -1.52 19.83 -4.49
N VAL A 193 -0.25 19.73 -4.09
CA VAL A 193 0.21 18.73 -3.11
C VAL A 193 0.29 19.44 -1.76
N PRO A 194 -0.59 19.13 -0.80
CA PRO A 194 -0.50 19.68 0.56
C PRO A 194 0.78 19.14 1.22
N TYR A 195 1.49 20.00 1.91
CA TYR A 195 2.60 19.62 2.79
C TYR A 195 2.18 19.86 4.24
N SER A 196 2.59 19.01 5.16
CA SER A 196 2.18 19.11 6.54
C SER A 196 3.22 18.63 7.54
N GLY A 197 3.18 19.22 8.71
CA GLY A 197 3.85 18.78 9.91
C GLY A 197 5.31 19.21 10.03
N GLU A 198 5.87 18.68 11.10
CA GLU A 198 7.29 18.65 11.39
C GLU A 198 7.63 17.20 11.73
N ILE A 199 7.74 16.37 10.70
CA ILE A 199 7.92 14.92 10.82
C ILE A 199 9.28 14.50 10.26
N ASN A 200 9.79 13.41 10.82
CA ASN A 200 11.03 12.79 10.41
C ASN A 200 10.75 11.34 10.00
N PRO A 201 10.30 11.10 8.75
CA PRO A 201 9.74 9.81 8.35
C PRO A 201 10.75 8.67 8.28
N ASP A 202 12.04 8.99 8.18
CA ASP A 202 13.13 8.03 8.07
C ASP A 202 14.20 8.14 9.16
N ALA A 203 13.90 8.89 10.21
CA ALA A 203 14.77 9.16 11.36
C ALA A 203 16.08 9.93 11.07
N HIS A 204 16.25 10.52 9.87
CA HIS A 204 17.37 11.42 9.58
C HIS A 204 17.03 12.86 9.96
N GLY A 205 17.81 13.47 10.84
CA GLY A 205 17.49 14.80 11.41
C GLY A 205 17.42 15.93 10.38
N ASP A 206 18.15 15.83 9.28
CA ASP A 206 18.12 16.78 8.16
C ASP A 206 16.89 16.60 7.24
N HIS A 207 16.10 15.55 7.44
CA HIS A 207 14.82 15.34 6.77
C HIS A 207 13.63 15.83 7.60
N LEU A 208 13.85 16.32 8.81
CA LEU A 208 12.79 16.88 9.64
C LEU A 208 12.13 18.07 8.96
N GLY A 209 10.81 18.03 8.77
CA GLY A 209 10.06 19.09 8.12
C GLY A 209 8.67 18.68 7.68
N ALA A 210 8.02 19.53 6.86
CA ALA A 210 6.74 19.21 6.24
C ALA A 210 6.92 18.21 5.09
N TRP A 211 5.99 17.26 4.99
CA TRP A 211 6.01 16.24 3.94
C TRP A 211 4.69 16.21 3.18
N PRO A 212 4.68 15.72 1.92
CA PRO A 212 3.46 15.56 1.14
C PRO A 212 2.38 14.79 1.90
N CYS A 213 1.16 15.32 1.95
CA CYS A 213 0.07 14.78 2.76
C CYS A 213 -1.27 14.84 2.01
N ASP A 214 -1.48 14.00 1.00
CA ASP A 214 -2.77 13.93 0.30
C ASP A 214 -3.95 13.54 1.21
N GLY A 215 -3.69 12.95 2.37
CA GLY A 215 -4.69 12.72 3.41
C GLY A 215 -5.39 13.98 3.92
N TYR A 216 -4.78 15.15 3.74
CA TYR A 216 -5.44 16.45 3.92
C TYR A 216 -6.77 16.51 3.17
N TYR A 217 -6.80 16.07 1.90
CA TYR A 217 -8.03 16.05 1.10
C TYR A 217 -9.07 15.07 1.61
N GLY A 218 -8.67 14.05 2.35
CA GLY A 218 -9.57 13.06 2.97
C GLY A 218 -10.07 13.43 4.36
N SER A 219 -9.47 14.42 5.02
CA SER A 219 -9.82 14.85 6.39
C SER A 219 -10.93 15.90 6.38
N MET A 220 -12.20 15.48 6.49
CA MET A 220 -13.35 16.37 6.35
C MET A 220 -13.63 17.17 7.62
N THR A 221 -13.32 16.63 8.79
CA THR A 221 -13.68 17.20 10.11
C THR A 221 -12.49 17.79 10.88
N GLY A 222 -11.26 17.51 10.45
CA GLY A 222 -10.05 18.02 11.07
C GLY A 222 -9.86 19.54 10.89
N VAL A 223 -9.31 20.18 11.92
CA VAL A 223 -8.87 21.58 11.85
C VAL A 223 -7.40 21.59 11.48
N TRP A 224 -7.09 22.21 10.36
CA TRP A 224 -5.74 22.38 9.83
C TRP A 224 -5.32 23.83 10.00
N THR A 225 -4.12 24.04 10.51
CA THR A 225 -3.55 25.38 10.82
C THR A 225 -2.19 25.54 10.16
N ASP A 226 -1.81 26.78 9.92
CA ASP A 226 -0.52 27.20 9.38
C ASP A 226 -0.06 28.43 10.16
N VAL A 227 0.25 28.24 11.45
CA VAL A 227 0.53 29.36 12.39
C VAL A 227 1.61 29.04 13.42
N ALA A 228 2.04 27.80 13.57
CA ALA A 228 2.83 27.34 14.71
C ALA A 228 4.20 26.78 14.34
N ILE A 229 4.30 25.96 13.29
CA ILE A 229 5.57 25.35 12.89
C ILE A 229 6.48 26.39 12.25
N ASP A 230 7.71 26.46 12.75
CA ASP A 230 8.77 27.33 12.21
C ASP A 230 10.07 26.51 12.07
N ASN A 231 10.13 25.66 11.05
CA ASN A 231 11.29 24.84 10.73
C ASN A 231 11.80 25.16 9.33
N VAL A 232 12.83 25.99 9.26
CA VAL A 232 13.51 26.39 8.02
C VAL A 232 14.86 25.67 7.85
N SER A 233 15.18 24.71 8.72
CA SER A 233 16.46 23.99 8.76
C SER A 233 16.51 22.74 7.87
N SER A 234 15.36 22.26 7.40
CA SER A 234 15.32 21.07 6.52
C SER A 234 16.26 21.21 5.34
N ALA A 235 17.04 20.16 5.07
CA ALA A 235 18.00 20.11 3.97
C ALA A 235 17.32 20.35 2.61
N ASN A 236 16.12 19.77 2.43
CA ASN A 236 15.30 20.06 1.26
C ASN A 236 14.43 21.30 1.50
N PRO A 237 14.61 22.39 0.74
CA PRO A 237 13.80 23.59 0.87
C PRO A 237 12.28 23.36 0.76
N ALA A 238 11.86 22.35 -0.01
CA ALA A 238 10.44 22.01 -0.15
C ALA A 238 9.83 21.51 1.17
N ASN A 239 10.64 20.96 2.06
CA ASN A 239 10.19 20.45 3.36
C ASN A 239 10.27 21.48 4.49
N ARG A 240 10.79 22.68 4.23
CA ARG A 240 10.77 23.76 5.21
C ARG A 240 9.33 24.21 5.44
N ASN A 241 9.00 24.52 6.70
CA ASN A 241 7.67 24.93 7.11
C ASN A 241 7.78 26.19 7.99
N ALA A 242 7.06 27.22 7.66
CA ALA A 242 7.03 28.48 8.42
C ALA A 242 5.60 29.03 8.47
N PRO A 243 5.21 29.70 9.55
CA PRO A 243 3.86 30.22 9.70
C PRO A 243 3.43 31.09 8.51
N GLY A 244 2.31 30.73 7.88
CA GLY A 244 1.73 31.47 6.75
C GLY A 244 2.33 31.11 5.38
N ASP A 245 3.12 30.04 5.25
CA ASP A 245 3.75 29.64 3.98
C ASP A 245 2.89 28.71 3.10
N GLY A 246 1.69 28.37 3.59
CA GLY A 246 0.75 27.49 2.90
C GLY A 246 0.96 26.00 3.20
N LYS A 247 1.84 25.66 4.13
CA LYS A 247 2.01 24.31 4.64
C LYS A 247 1.39 24.19 6.03
N TRP A 248 0.86 23.00 6.29
CA TRP A 248 0.07 22.76 7.50
C TRP A 248 0.95 22.39 8.69
N ASP A 249 0.52 22.76 9.89
CA ASP A 249 1.23 22.48 11.14
C ASP A 249 1.15 21.01 11.58
N GLN A 250 0.14 20.26 11.13
CA GLN A 250 -0.23 18.97 11.71
C GLN A 250 0.76 17.87 11.34
N SER A 251 1.47 17.33 12.33
CA SER A 251 2.31 16.13 12.22
C SER A 251 1.49 14.83 12.28
N ASP A 252 0.34 14.90 12.95
CA ASP A 252 -0.67 13.83 13.00
C ASP A 252 -1.99 14.34 12.43
N PHE A 253 -2.83 13.43 11.93
CA PHE A 253 -4.15 13.84 11.47
C PHE A 253 -4.99 14.42 12.62
N PRO A 254 -5.52 15.64 12.49
CA PRO A 254 -6.27 16.30 13.57
C PRO A 254 -7.64 15.66 13.83
N ALA A 255 -8.07 14.76 12.97
CA ALA A 255 -9.27 13.92 13.10
C ALA A 255 -9.12 12.70 12.22
N PRO A 256 -9.95 11.64 12.40
CA PRO A 256 -9.96 10.49 11.50
C PRO A 256 -10.14 10.91 10.04
N VAL A 257 -9.40 10.28 9.13
CA VAL A 257 -9.53 10.48 7.69
C VAL A 257 -10.86 9.87 7.23
N ASN A 258 -11.72 10.69 6.63
CA ASN A 258 -13.07 10.31 6.27
C ASN A 258 -13.17 9.69 4.87
N LEU A 259 -12.29 10.10 3.95
CA LEU A 259 -12.32 9.70 2.55
C LEU A 259 -11.02 9.00 2.16
N GLN A 260 -11.12 7.97 1.34
CA GLN A 260 -9.97 7.40 0.63
C GLN A 260 -9.46 8.42 -0.38
N VAL A 261 -8.14 8.62 -0.45
CA VAL A 261 -7.54 9.55 -1.42
C VAL A 261 -6.55 8.80 -2.29
N SER A 262 -6.66 9.00 -3.60
CA SER A 262 -5.74 8.47 -4.60
C SER A 262 -5.31 9.57 -5.56
N ARG A 263 -4.09 9.45 -6.12
CA ARG A 263 -3.54 10.41 -7.08
C ARG A 263 -2.95 9.69 -8.29
N ILE A 264 -3.24 10.22 -9.48
CA ILE A 264 -2.58 9.89 -10.75
C ILE A 264 -1.85 11.14 -11.21
N ASP A 265 -0.54 11.21 -11.01
CA ASP A 265 0.29 12.36 -11.39
C ASP A 265 1.45 11.90 -12.26
N ARG A 266 1.74 12.67 -13.32
CA ARG A 266 2.84 12.44 -14.27
C ARG A 266 3.74 13.68 -14.39
N TRP A 267 3.65 14.57 -13.40
CA TRP A 267 4.42 15.81 -13.36
C TRP A 267 5.92 15.53 -13.23
N ASN A 268 6.70 16.32 -13.94
CA ASN A 268 8.17 16.37 -13.84
C ASN A 268 8.86 15.00 -13.89
N MET A 269 8.55 14.20 -14.93
CA MET A 269 9.16 12.89 -15.17
C MET A 269 10.07 12.91 -16.42
N PRO A 270 11.15 13.70 -16.45
CA PRO A 270 11.96 13.95 -17.66
C PRO A 270 12.65 12.68 -18.19
N ALA A 271 12.96 11.70 -17.33
CA ALA A 271 13.58 10.44 -17.73
C ALA A 271 12.76 9.65 -18.77
N PHE A 272 11.44 9.85 -18.81
CA PHE A 272 10.55 9.11 -19.73
C PHE A 272 10.54 9.67 -21.17
N GLY A 273 11.16 10.82 -21.42
CA GLY A 273 11.27 11.39 -22.77
C GLY A 273 9.94 11.65 -23.49
N ALA A 274 8.83 11.76 -22.76
CA ALA A 274 7.49 11.96 -23.26
C ALA A 274 6.80 13.13 -22.55
N THR A 275 5.84 13.78 -23.23
CA THR A 275 5.05 14.82 -22.59
C THR A 275 4.15 14.24 -21.49
N GLU A 276 3.84 15.05 -20.51
CA GLU A 276 2.94 14.69 -19.39
C GLU A 276 1.60 14.16 -19.90
N ALA A 277 0.98 14.83 -20.88
CA ALA A 277 -0.26 14.38 -21.50
C ALA A 277 -0.11 13.02 -22.22
N THR A 278 1.04 12.76 -22.86
CA THR A 278 1.30 11.46 -23.49
C THR A 278 1.42 10.35 -22.46
N MET A 279 2.11 10.59 -21.36
CA MET A 279 2.23 9.63 -20.26
C MET A 279 0.88 9.39 -19.57
N MET A 280 0.09 10.44 -19.35
CA MET A 280 -1.25 10.32 -18.79
C MET A 280 -2.16 9.46 -19.70
N ARG A 281 -2.23 9.75 -21.01
CA ARG A 281 -3.00 8.94 -21.95
C ARG A 281 -2.59 7.46 -21.96
N ARG A 282 -1.28 7.18 -21.97
CA ARG A 282 -0.78 5.79 -21.92
C ARG A 282 -1.23 5.08 -20.65
N TYR A 283 -1.14 5.75 -19.52
CA TYR A 283 -1.56 5.17 -18.24
C TYR A 283 -3.07 4.89 -18.21
N LEU A 284 -3.89 5.87 -18.59
CA LEU A 284 -5.35 5.72 -18.58
C LEU A 284 -5.84 4.65 -19.55
N ARG A 285 -5.22 4.54 -20.75
CA ARG A 285 -5.51 3.46 -21.70
C ARG A 285 -5.12 2.09 -21.16
N LYS A 286 -3.98 1.98 -20.50
CA LYS A 286 -3.56 0.73 -19.85
C LYS A 286 -4.54 0.34 -18.75
N ALA A 287 -4.95 1.27 -17.90
CA ALA A 287 -5.96 1.03 -16.87
C ALA A 287 -7.28 0.54 -17.48
N HIS A 288 -7.78 1.22 -18.49
CA HIS A 288 -8.99 0.79 -19.22
C HIS A 288 -8.85 -0.62 -19.83
N THR A 289 -7.71 -0.94 -20.46
CA THR A 289 -7.44 -2.27 -21.02
C THR A 289 -7.44 -3.35 -19.92
N TYR A 290 -6.95 -3.03 -18.75
CA TYR A 290 -6.99 -3.92 -17.58
C TYR A 290 -8.42 -4.14 -17.09
N GLU A 291 -9.22 -3.09 -16.92
CA GLU A 291 -10.62 -3.17 -16.50
C GLU A 291 -11.49 -3.97 -17.49
N MET A 292 -11.16 -3.91 -18.77
CA MET A 292 -11.83 -4.69 -19.81
C MET A 292 -11.35 -6.15 -19.91
N ASP A 293 -10.51 -6.63 -18.98
CA ASP A 293 -9.89 -7.96 -18.98
C ASP A 293 -9.18 -8.31 -20.31
N SER A 294 -8.68 -7.26 -20.99
CA SER A 294 -8.01 -7.39 -22.28
C SER A 294 -6.48 -7.38 -22.17
N LEU A 295 -5.95 -7.13 -20.96
CA LEU A 295 -4.53 -7.18 -20.67
C LEU A 295 -4.17 -8.54 -20.07
N PRO A 296 -3.39 -9.39 -20.76
CA PRO A 296 -3.02 -10.70 -20.25
C PRO A 296 -2.06 -10.55 -19.06
N MET A 297 -2.60 -10.53 -17.86
CA MET A 297 -1.84 -10.45 -16.62
C MET A 297 -1.67 -11.81 -15.99
N ARG A 298 -0.46 -12.13 -15.56
CA ARG A 298 -0.22 -13.33 -14.77
C ARG A 298 -0.48 -13.05 -13.30
N HIS A 299 -1.31 -13.87 -12.66
CA HIS A 299 -1.62 -13.79 -11.23
C HIS A 299 -0.41 -14.17 -10.39
N ARG A 300 0.53 -13.26 -10.24
CA ARG A 300 1.74 -13.44 -9.44
C ARG A 300 2.25 -12.09 -8.96
N ALA A 301 3.08 -12.13 -7.91
CA ALA A 301 3.67 -10.96 -7.30
C ALA A 301 5.20 -11.10 -7.17
N ILE A 302 5.87 -9.95 -7.11
CA ILE A 302 7.29 -9.84 -6.80
C ILE A 302 7.49 -8.98 -5.55
N VAL A 303 8.37 -9.42 -4.68
CA VAL A 303 8.84 -8.67 -3.52
C VAL A 303 10.35 -8.47 -3.67
N SER A 304 10.80 -7.23 -3.73
CA SER A 304 12.21 -6.83 -3.75
C SER A 304 12.53 -6.12 -2.45
N ASP A 305 13.15 -6.85 -1.51
CA ASP A 305 13.44 -6.36 -0.16
C ASP A 305 14.91 -5.99 -0.05
N ASN A 306 15.18 -4.69 0.15
CA ASN A 306 16.51 -4.15 0.35
C ASN A 306 16.70 -3.53 1.75
N PHE A 307 15.71 -3.67 2.64
CA PHE A 307 15.86 -3.33 4.05
C PHE A 307 16.19 -4.54 4.92
N GLY A 308 15.64 -5.72 4.60
CA GLY A 308 15.78 -6.92 5.42
C GLY A 308 15.17 -6.79 6.82
N ALA A 309 14.21 -5.88 7.01
CA ALA A 309 13.56 -5.65 8.29
C ALA A 309 12.39 -6.62 8.49
N PHE A 310 12.26 -7.19 9.70
CA PHE A 310 11.32 -8.26 10.00
C PHE A 310 10.17 -7.84 10.91
N SER A 311 10.27 -6.71 11.61
CA SER A 311 9.34 -6.34 12.67
C SER A 311 8.08 -5.66 12.16
N GLY A 312 6.96 -5.97 12.80
CA GLY A 312 5.67 -5.30 12.61
C GLY A 312 5.07 -5.52 11.23
N GLU A 313 4.33 -4.53 10.77
CA GLU A 313 3.67 -4.50 9.46
C GLU A 313 4.48 -3.74 8.41
N ALA A 314 5.70 -3.33 8.76
CA ALA A 314 6.52 -2.53 7.89
C ALA A 314 7.17 -3.36 6.77
N PHE A 315 7.46 -2.68 5.66
CA PHE A 315 8.29 -3.17 4.57
C PHE A 315 7.83 -4.49 3.96
N ALA A 316 8.77 -5.37 3.61
CA ALA A 316 8.52 -6.59 2.86
C ALA A 316 7.61 -7.59 3.59
N ALA A 317 7.60 -7.63 4.94
CA ALA A 317 6.71 -8.50 5.69
C ALA A 317 5.23 -8.21 5.37
N ASN A 318 4.88 -6.94 5.20
CA ASN A 318 3.54 -6.52 4.81
C ASN A 318 3.18 -7.01 3.39
N ALA A 319 4.10 -6.87 2.45
CA ALA A 319 3.89 -7.36 1.08
C ALA A 319 3.64 -8.88 1.03
N TRP A 320 4.45 -9.68 1.75
CA TRP A 320 4.28 -11.12 1.84
C TRP A 320 2.91 -11.53 2.39
N ARG A 321 2.43 -10.83 3.44
CA ARG A 321 1.11 -11.08 4.03
C ARG A 321 -0.02 -10.76 3.07
N ASN A 322 0.02 -9.57 2.46
CA ASN A 322 -1.08 -9.06 1.65
C ASN A 322 -1.15 -9.68 0.26
N PHE A 323 -0.03 -10.04 -0.35
CA PHE A 323 -0.04 -10.69 -1.66
C PHE A 323 -0.51 -12.15 -1.60
N THR A 324 -0.36 -12.81 -0.46
CA THR A 324 -0.74 -14.23 -0.33
C THR A 324 -2.22 -14.49 -0.65
N PRO A 325 -3.20 -13.75 -0.11
CA PRO A 325 -4.60 -13.95 -0.47
C PRO A 325 -4.94 -13.50 -1.90
N LEU A 326 -4.14 -12.61 -2.50
CA LEU A 326 -4.39 -12.09 -3.85
C LEU A 326 -3.94 -13.05 -4.96
N VAL A 327 -2.73 -13.59 -4.85
CA VAL A 327 -2.12 -14.38 -5.94
C VAL A 327 -1.73 -15.81 -5.52
N GLY A 328 -1.89 -16.15 -4.27
CA GLY A 328 -1.42 -17.41 -3.69
C GLY A 328 0.08 -17.38 -3.34
N ARG A 329 0.42 -18.03 -2.23
CA ARG A 329 1.79 -18.04 -1.68
C ARG A 329 2.87 -18.45 -2.70
N ASP A 330 2.63 -19.47 -3.48
CA ASP A 330 3.62 -20.03 -4.41
C ASP A 330 3.86 -19.15 -5.64
N SER A 331 2.96 -18.19 -5.86
CA SER A 331 3.02 -17.20 -6.95
C SER A 331 3.75 -15.89 -6.55
N ILE A 332 4.21 -15.78 -5.30
CA ILE A 332 5.02 -14.65 -4.84
C ILE A 332 6.50 -15.01 -4.99
N LYS A 333 7.27 -14.13 -5.62
CA LYS A 333 8.71 -14.33 -5.87
C LYS A 333 9.53 -13.23 -5.18
N SER A 334 10.64 -13.64 -4.56
CA SER A 334 11.67 -12.71 -4.06
C SER A 334 12.72 -12.55 -5.14
N LEU A 335 12.72 -11.45 -5.87
CA LEU A 335 13.58 -11.20 -7.02
C LEU A 335 13.95 -9.71 -7.10
N SER A 336 15.03 -9.40 -7.80
CA SER A 336 15.35 -8.04 -8.19
C SER A 336 14.31 -7.50 -9.17
N LEU A 337 13.77 -6.30 -8.89
CA LEU A 337 12.59 -5.78 -9.59
C LEU A 337 12.87 -5.49 -11.07
N ILE A 338 13.80 -4.57 -11.37
CA ILE A 338 14.04 -4.10 -12.75
C ILE A 338 14.40 -5.24 -13.71
N PRO A 339 15.35 -6.15 -13.41
CA PRO A 339 15.65 -7.27 -14.29
C PRO A 339 14.44 -8.19 -14.53
N SER A 340 13.62 -8.40 -13.51
CA SER A 340 12.44 -9.26 -13.62
C SER A 340 11.34 -8.67 -14.51
N LEU A 341 11.24 -7.35 -14.60
CA LEU A 341 10.29 -6.67 -15.48
C LEU A 341 10.65 -6.79 -16.97
N ALA A 342 11.94 -6.98 -17.29
CA ALA A 342 12.39 -7.22 -18.66
C ALA A 342 11.91 -8.57 -19.21
N ASP A 343 11.78 -9.58 -18.35
CA ASP A 343 11.48 -10.95 -18.76
C ASP A 343 10.02 -11.35 -18.55
N SER A 344 9.29 -10.63 -17.69
CA SER A 344 7.99 -11.11 -17.20
C SER A 344 7.09 -10.01 -16.66
N SER A 345 5.76 -10.28 -16.73
CA SER A 345 4.75 -9.44 -16.09
C SER A 345 4.40 -9.93 -14.68
N PHE A 346 4.06 -9.00 -13.80
CA PHE A 346 3.57 -9.27 -12.45
C PHE A 346 2.35 -8.39 -12.18
N GLN A 347 1.32 -8.96 -11.56
CA GLN A 347 0.13 -8.22 -11.18
C GLN A 347 0.40 -7.26 -10.03
N TRP A 348 1.24 -7.69 -9.09
CA TRP A 348 1.62 -6.90 -7.93
C TRP A 348 3.14 -6.86 -7.78
N ILE A 349 3.63 -5.68 -7.46
CA ILE A 349 5.05 -5.42 -7.27
C ILE A 349 5.22 -4.63 -5.98
N TYR A 350 6.12 -5.11 -5.12
CA TYR A 350 6.53 -4.40 -3.93
C TYR A 350 8.06 -4.32 -3.90
N GLY A 351 8.57 -3.12 -3.79
CA GLY A 351 9.97 -2.86 -3.56
C GLY A 351 10.17 -1.96 -2.35
N CYS A 352 11.14 -2.26 -1.50
CA CYS A 352 11.53 -1.41 -0.39
C CYS A 352 13.05 -1.33 -0.25
N GLY A 353 13.53 -0.15 0.12
CA GLY A 353 14.94 0.19 0.28
C GLY A 353 15.09 1.68 0.54
N GLY A 354 16.28 2.12 0.93
CA GLY A 354 16.60 3.55 1.03
C GLY A 354 16.36 4.23 -0.31
N GLY A 355 16.03 5.52 -0.32
CA GLY A 355 15.66 6.20 -1.55
C GLY A 355 16.08 7.65 -1.62
N SER A 356 15.85 8.24 -2.80
CA SER A 356 16.00 9.65 -3.09
C SER A 356 14.94 10.06 -4.12
N TYR A 357 14.95 11.32 -4.56
CA TYR A 357 14.03 11.79 -5.61
C TYR A 357 14.15 11.04 -6.95
N THR A 358 15.28 10.42 -7.21
CA THR A 358 15.60 9.78 -8.48
C THR A 358 15.96 8.30 -8.35
N SER A 359 15.89 7.74 -7.15
CA SER A 359 16.23 6.33 -6.93
C SER A 359 15.45 5.73 -5.76
N ALA A 360 15.12 4.44 -5.90
CA ALA A 360 14.74 3.57 -4.80
C ALA A 360 15.88 2.59 -4.57
N GLY A 361 16.49 2.61 -3.38
CA GLY A 361 17.72 1.89 -3.08
C GLY A 361 17.64 0.40 -3.32
N GLY A 362 18.54 -0.11 -4.15
CA GLY A 362 18.56 -1.52 -4.55
C GLY A 362 17.44 -1.95 -5.49
N ILE A 363 16.51 -1.06 -5.84
CA ILE A 363 15.35 -1.35 -6.71
C ILE A 363 15.57 -0.82 -8.11
N GLY A 364 15.85 0.47 -8.25
CA GLY A 364 16.12 1.13 -9.51
C GLY A 364 16.09 2.65 -9.42
N THR A 365 16.62 3.30 -10.44
CA THR A 365 16.55 4.75 -10.65
C THR A 365 15.36 5.12 -11.54
N THR A 366 15.02 6.41 -11.60
CA THR A 366 14.00 6.91 -12.55
C THR A 366 14.36 6.55 -14.01
N THR A 367 15.64 6.50 -14.34
CA THR A 367 16.12 6.07 -15.67
C THR A 367 15.90 4.59 -15.88
N ASP A 368 16.19 3.75 -14.88
CA ASP A 368 15.92 2.30 -14.96
C ASP A 368 14.44 2.01 -15.21
N PHE A 369 13.54 2.68 -14.50
CA PHE A 369 12.10 2.56 -14.71
C PHE A 369 11.66 3.07 -16.10
N ALA A 370 12.26 4.14 -16.59
CA ALA A 370 11.92 4.72 -17.88
C ALA A 370 12.42 3.87 -19.08
N THR A 371 13.51 3.13 -18.88
CA THR A 371 14.17 2.30 -19.91
C THR A 371 13.91 0.81 -19.72
N ALA A 372 13.40 0.38 -18.57
CA ALA A 372 12.98 -1.00 -18.37
C ALA A 372 12.02 -1.37 -19.51
N GLY A 373 12.48 -2.21 -20.42
CA GLY A 373 11.71 -2.66 -21.56
C GLY A 373 10.42 -3.29 -21.04
N ALA A 374 9.32 -2.55 -21.17
CA ALA A 374 8.02 -3.05 -20.79
C ALA A 374 7.64 -4.13 -21.80
N VAL A 375 7.99 -5.37 -21.52
CA VAL A 375 7.58 -6.52 -22.33
C VAL A 375 6.05 -6.67 -22.28
N HIS A 376 5.39 -6.09 -21.26
CA HIS A 376 3.96 -6.31 -21.04
C HIS A 376 3.31 -5.20 -20.19
N GLY A 377 3.34 -3.97 -20.63
CA GLY A 377 2.65 -2.95 -19.86
C GLY A 377 2.11 -1.84 -20.71
#